data_b2aaea4759640eacda1d67b4ba0f5bbb
#
_entry.id   b2aaea4759640eacda1d67b4ba0f5bbb
#
_cell.length_a   1.000
_cell.length_b   1.000
_cell.length_c   1.000
_cell.angle_alpha   90.00
_cell.angle_beta   90.00
_cell.angle_gamma   90.00
#
_symmetry.space_group_name_H-M   'P 1'
#
loop_
_entity.id
_entity.type
_entity.pdbx_description
1 polymer ?
#
loop_
_entity_poly.entity_id
_entity_poly.type
_entity_poly.pdbx_seq_one_letter_code
_entity_poly.pdbx_strand_id
1 'polypeptide(L)'
;MADVTKIRIRLKAFDHQLLDKSTSDIVETARRTGARVAGPIPLPTSIRRYTVLRSPHVDKKSREQFEIRTHKRLIDILEPTAQTLDALMKLDLSAGVDVEIKS
;
A
#
# COMPACT_ATOMS: atom_id res chain seq x y z
N MET A 1 20.76 -20.55 -12.21
CA MET A 1 19.35 -20.41 -11.91
C MET A 1 19.15 -19.39 -10.80
N ALA A 2 18.39 -18.38 -11.08
CA ALA A 2 18.19 -17.30 -10.11
C ALA A 2 17.10 -17.70 -9.14
N ASP A 3 17.46 -17.92 -7.90
CA ASP A 3 16.48 -18.13 -6.85
C ASP A 3 15.92 -16.78 -6.45
N VAL A 4 14.60 -16.70 -6.28
CA VAL A 4 13.97 -15.49 -5.76
C VAL A 4 14.30 -15.42 -4.28
N THR A 5 15.24 -14.55 -3.91
CA THR A 5 15.68 -14.41 -2.53
C THR A 5 14.95 -13.27 -1.81
N LYS A 6 14.18 -12.48 -2.55
CA LYS A 6 13.54 -11.31 -2.00
C LYS A 6 12.35 -10.91 -2.86
N ILE A 7 11.25 -10.62 -2.19
CA ILE A 7 10.06 -10.05 -2.83
C ILE A 7 9.81 -8.69 -2.19
N ARG A 8 9.69 -7.66 -3.02
CA ARG A 8 9.38 -6.32 -2.56
C ARG A 8 7.95 -6.00 -2.89
N ILE A 9 7.17 -5.64 -1.88
CA ILE A 9 5.76 -5.32 -2.02
C ILE A 9 5.55 -3.87 -1.65
N ARG A 10 4.97 -3.10 -2.57
CA ARG A 10 4.56 -1.72 -2.33
C ARG A 10 3.06 -1.67 -2.25
N LEU A 11 2.56 -1.02 -1.21
CA LEU A 11 1.14 -0.82 -1.02
C LEU A 11 0.85 0.68 -1.01
N LYS A 12 -0.23 1.06 -1.68
CA LYS A 12 -0.69 2.44 -1.72
C LYS A 12 -2.18 2.48 -1.43
N ALA A 13 -2.60 3.42 -0.65
CA ALA A 13 -4.03 3.63 -0.38
C ALA A 13 -4.27 5.06 0.07
N PHE A 14 -5.47 5.53 -0.15
CA PHE A 14 -5.89 6.83 0.37
C PHE A 14 -6.25 6.73 1.85
N ASP A 15 -6.72 5.59 2.28
CA ASP A 15 -7.09 5.33 3.67
C ASP A 15 -5.97 4.60 4.39
N HIS A 16 -5.38 5.27 5.40
CA HIS A 16 -4.26 4.68 6.13
C HIS A 16 -4.66 3.46 6.96
N GLN A 17 -5.91 3.41 7.43
CA GLN A 17 -6.38 2.28 8.22
C GLN A 17 -6.49 1.01 7.37
N LEU A 18 -7.05 1.13 6.16
CA LEU A 18 -7.10 0.02 5.21
C LEU A 18 -5.70 -0.43 4.82
N LEU A 19 -4.81 0.53 4.62
CA LEU A 19 -3.43 0.24 4.26
C LEU A 19 -2.72 -0.53 5.35
N ASP A 20 -2.87 -0.10 6.61
CA ASP A 20 -2.24 -0.76 7.75
C ASP A 20 -2.79 -2.16 7.95
N LYS A 21 -4.09 -2.35 7.76
CA LYS A 21 -4.71 -3.66 7.85
C LYS A 21 -4.18 -4.61 6.78
N SER A 22 -4.13 -4.15 5.53
CA SER A 22 -3.61 -4.95 4.43
C SER A 22 -2.15 -5.30 4.63
N THR A 23 -1.37 -4.35 5.14
CA THR A 23 0.04 -4.55 5.47
C THR A 23 0.20 -5.65 6.52
N SER A 24 -0.59 -5.57 7.59
CA SER A 24 -0.60 -6.61 8.64
C SER A 24 -0.95 -7.97 8.09
N ASP A 25 -1.94 -8.04 7.22
CA ASP A 25 -2.38 -9.31 6.63
C ASP A 25 -1.26 -9.94 5.80
N ILE A 26 -0.55 -9.14 5.02
CA ILE A 26 0.58 -9.62 4.22
C ILE A 26 1.72 -10.11 5.10
N VAL A 27 2.07 -9.33 6.11
CA VAL A 27 3.15 -9.69 7.04
C VAL A 27 2.84 -10.99 7.76
N GLU A 28 1.62 -11.13 8.26
CA GLU A 28 1.19 -12.33 8.96
C GLU A 28 1.21 -13.55 8.03
N THR A 29 0.72 -13.40 6.81
CA THR A 29 0.72 -14.46 5.82
C THR A 29 2.13 -14.93 5.50
N ALA A 30 3.04 -13.98 5.29
CA ALA A 30 4.43 -14.29 5.00
C ALA A 30 5.10 -15.04 6.16
N ARG A 31 4.89 -14.58 7.38
CA ARG A 31 5.46 -15.23 8.56
C ARG A 31 4.92 -16.64 8.77
N ARG A 32 3.62 -16.82 8.51
CA ARG A 32 2.98 -18.12 8.65
C ARG A 32 3.56 -19.16 7.70
N THR A 33 4.01 -18.71 6.54
CA THR A 33 4.60 -19.60 5.54
C THR A 33 6.09 -19.80 5.71
N GLY A 34 6.67 -19.24 6.76
CA GLY A 34 8.09 -19.44 7.10
C GLY A 34 9.04 -18.41 6.49
N ALA A 35 8.54 -17.41 5.78
CA ALA A 35 9.39 -16.38 5.22
C ALA A 35 9.77 -15.34 6.28
N ARG A 36 10.90 -14.70 6.06
CA ARG A 36 11.35 -13.58 6.90
C ARG A 36 10.81 -12.30 6.32
N VAL A 37 10.39 -11.39 7.18
CA VAL A 37 9.82 -10.11 6.76
C VAL A 37 10.62 -8.97 7.32
N ALA A 38 11.04 -8.07 6.45
CA ALA A 38 11.68 -6.81 6.82
C ALA A 38 10.67 -5.68 6.59
N GLY A 39 10.37 -4.96 7.62
CA GLY A 39 9.35 -3.93 7.59
C GLY A 39 8.08 -4.36 8.29
N PRO A 40 6.95 -3.70 8.09
CA PRO A 40 6.67 -2.70 7.06
C PRO A 40 7.37 -1.38 7.29
N ILE A 41 7.78 -0.75 6.20
CA ILE A 41 8.45 0.54 6.21
C ILE A 41 7.50 1.59 5.68
N PRO A 42 7.13 2.61 6.47
CA PRO A 42 6.31 3.70 5.94
C PRO A 42 7.15 4.57 5.01
N LEU A 43 6.63 4.78 3.81
CA LEU A 43 7.23 5.70 2.86
C LEU A 43 6.58 7.08 3.01
N PRO A 44 7.22 8.15 2.52
CA PRO A 44 6.63 9.48 2.60
C PRO A 44 5.26 9.52 1.95
N THR A 45 4.31 10.14 2.64
CA THR A 45 2.95 10.32 2.14
C THR A 45 2.94 11.38 1.06
N SER A 46 2.38 11.06 -0.10
CA SER A 46 2.17 12.04 -1.17
C SER A 46 0.90 12.81 -0.89
N ILE A 47 1.00 14.13 -0.93
CA ILE A 47 -0.13 15.03 -0.71
C ILE A 47 -0.36 15.84 -1.97
N ARG A 48 -1.57 15.77 -2.50
CA ARG A 48 -1.99 16.63 -3.59
C ARG A 48 -3.08 17.56 -3.09
N ARG A 49 -2.89 18.83 -3.36
CA ARG A 49 -3.87 19.87 -3.00
C ARG A 49 -4.34 20.56 -4.26
N TYR A 50 -5.64 20.71 -4.40
CA TYR A 50 -6.19 21.49 -5.47
C TYR A 50 -7.42 22.24 -5.00
N THR A 51 -7.64 23.37 -5.64
CA THR A 51 -8.76 24.27 -5.35
C THR A 51 -9.77 24.10 -6.45
N VAL A 52 -11.02 23.90 -6.08
CA VAL A 52 -12.12 23.85 -7.03
C VAL A 52 -12.95 25.10 -6.87
N LEU A 53 -13.18 25.78 -7.99
CA LEU A 53 -14.09 26.92 -8.05
C LEU A 53 -15.44 26.42 -8.51
N ARG A 54 -16.45 26.50 -7.63
CA ARG A 54 -17.77 25.98 -7.96
C ARG A 54 -18.57 26.92 -8.86
N SER A 55 -18.39 28.22 -8.70
CA SER A 55 -19.09 29.21 -9.50
C SER A 55 -18.27 30.48 -9.62
N PRO A 56 -18.21 31.09 -10.81
CA PRO A 56 -17.48 32.32 -10.97
C PRO A 56 -18.18 33.54 -10.33
N HIS A 57 -19.46 33.39 -9.99
CA HIS A 57 -20.24 34.49 -9.39
C HIS A 57 -20.26 34.45 -7.88
N VAL A 58 -19.80 33.39 -7.30
CA VAL A 58 -19.81 33.21 -5.86
C VAL A 58 -18.49 33.71 -5.31
N ASP A 59 -18.54 34.32 -4.15
CA ASP A 59 -17.38 34.86 -3.50
C ASP A 59 -16.39 33.80 -3.05
N LYS A 60 -15.45 34.17 -2.19
CA LYS A 60 -14.38 33.30 -1.75
C LYS A 60 -14.87 32.01 -1.05
N LYS A 61 -16.10 32.01 -0.57
CA LYS A 61 -16.66 30.82 0.10
C LYS A 61 -16.92 29.68 -0.86
N SER A 62 -16.99 29.94 -2.17
CA SER A 62 -17.18 28.87 -3.14
C SER A 62 -15.90 28.12 -3.47
N ARG A 63 -14.76 28.57 -2.98
CA ARG A 63 -13.49 27.89 -3.18
C ARG A 63 -13.37 26.77 -2.17
N GLU A 64 -13.28 25.56 -2.66
CA GLU A 64 -13.02 24.41 -1.81
C GLU A 64 -11.63 23.89 -2.14
N GLN A 65 -10.83 23.69 -1.11
CA GLN A 65 -9.54 23.06 -1.26
C GLN A 65 -9.70 21.59 -0.92
N PHE A 66 -9.32 20.75 -1.86
CA PHE A 66 -9.29 19.32 -1.64
C PHE A 66 -7.87 18.86 -1.48
N GLU A 67 -7.69 17.93 -0.58
CA GLU A 67 -6.40 17.35 -0.30
C GLU A 67 -6.52 15.85 -0.44
N ILE A 68 -5.70 15.27 -1.30
CA ILE A 68 -5.62 13.83 -1.45
C ILE A 68 -4.29 13.38 -0.88
N ARG A 69 -4.36 12.53 0.13
CA ARG A 69 -3.17 11.93 0.73
C ARG A 69 -3.07 10.48 0.28
N THR A 70 -1.95 10.16 -0.31
CA THR A 70 -1.66 8.78 -0.70
C THR A 70 -0.63 8.22 0.26
N HIS A 71 -1.05 7.28 1.07
CA HIS A 71 -0.18 6.60 2.02
C HIS A 71 0.50 5.42 1.32
N LYS A 72 1.76 5.19 1.66
CA LYS A 72 2.56 4.14 1.04
C LYS A 72 3.26 3.32 2.10
N ARG A 73 3.34 2.02 1.85
CA ARG A 73 4.09 1.09 2.71
C ARG A 73 4.94 0.20 1.85
N LEU A 74 6.08 -0.18 2.37
CA LEU A 74 7.01 -1.08 1.70
C LEU A 74 7.27 -2.29 2.60
N ILE A 75 7.12 -3.48 2.03
CA ILE A 75 7.41 -4.72 2.72
C ILE A 75 8.42 -5.49 1.89
N ASP A 76 9.51 -5.94 2.53
CA ASP A 76 10.45 -6.85 1.91
C ASP A 76 10.28 -8.23 2.53
N ILE A 77 9.99 -9.21 1.70
CA ILE A 77 9.91 -10.60 2.13
C ILE A 77 11.21 -11.28 1.71
N LEU A 78 11.94 -11.75 2.71
CA LEU A 78 13.23 -12.39 2.51
C LEU A 78 13.06 -13.91 2.55
N GLU A 79 13.78 -14.59 1.66
CA GLU A 79 13.74 -16.04 1.60
C GLU A 79 12.31 -16.60 1.46
N PRO A 80 11.54 -16.11 0.47
CA PRO A 80 10.19 -16.61 0.30
C PRO A 80 10.19 -18.06 -0.16
N THR A 81 9.21 -18.81 0.31
CA THR A 81 8.99 -20.18 -0.15
C THR A 81 7.91 -20.20 -1.22
N ALA A 82 7.73 -21.34 -1.88
CA ALA A 82 6.64 -21.51 -2.82
C ALA A 82 5.29 -21.32 -2.13
N GLN A 83 5.19 -21.74 -0.87
CA GLN A 83 3.98 -21.52 -0.07
C GLN A 83 3.73 -20.03 0.17
N THR A 84 4.78 -19.25 0.38
CA THR A 84 4.64 -17.80 0.57
C THR A 84 4.04 -17.16 -0.66
N LEU A 85 4.56 -17.46 -1.83
CA LEU A 85 4.05 -16.92 -3.09
C LEU A 85 2.59 -17.30 -3.31
N ASP A 86 2.27 -18.56 -3.11
CA ASP A 86 0.92 -19.07 -3.29
C ASP A 86 -0.06 -18.41 -2.31
N ALA A 87 0.32 -18.28 -1.06
CA ALA A 87 -0.51 -17.66 -0.04
C ALA A 87 -0.75 -16.16 -0.34
N LEU A 88 0.27 -15.46 -0.82
CA LEU A 88 0.13 -14.04 -1.17
C LEU A 88 -0.79 -13.85 -2.37
N MET A 89 -0.75 -14.74 -3.35
CA MET A 89 -1.62 -14.67 -4.51
C MET A 89 -3.08 -14.94 -4.16
N LYS A 90 -3.31 -15.73 -3.12
CA LYS A 90 -4.66 -16.07 -2.65
C LYS A 90 -5.19 -15.06 -1.64
N LEU A 91 -4.34 -14.18 -1.16
CA LEU A 91 -4.73 -13.20 -0.16
C LEU A 91 -5.69 -12.18 -0.75
N ASP A 92 -6.85 -12.04 -0.12
CA ASP A 92 -7.87 -11.10 -0.55
C ASP A 92 -7.68 -9.78 0.22
N LEU A 93 -7.18 -8.78 -0.49
CA LEU A 93 -6.92 -7.47 0.08
C LEU A 93 -8.10 -6.53 -0.13
N SER A 94 -8.17 -5.50 0.69
CA SER A 94 -9.23 -4.49 0.59
C SER A 94 -9.18 -3.81 -0.78
N ALA A 95 -10.35 -3.53 -1.34
CA ALA A 95 -10.47 -2.96 -2.69
C ALA A 95 -9.81 -1.59 -2.83
N GLY A 96 -9.68 -0.84 -1.74
CA GLY A 96 -9.06 0.49 -1.76
C GLY A 96 -7.54 0.50 -1.71
N VAL A 97 -6.91 -0.66 -1.75
CA VAL A 97 -5.45 -0.77 -1.64
C VAL A 97 -4.87 -1.24 -2.97
N ASP A 98 -3.92 -0.48 -3.48
CA ASP A 98 -3.18 -0.84 -4.68
C ASP A 98 -1.89 -1.55 -4.27
N VAL A 99 -1.64 -2.69 -4.87
CA VAL A 99 -0.50 -3.55 -4.52
C VAL A 99 0.38 -3.76 -5.73
N GLU A 100 1.66 -3.51 -5.57
CA GLU A 100 2.67 -3.76 -6.58
C GLU A 100 3.71 -4.72 -6.02
N ILE A 101 3.96 -5.81 -6.71
CA ILE A 101 4.89 -6.85 -6.28
C ILE A 101 6.04 -6.95 -7.28
N LYS A 102 7.26 -6.88 -6.77
CA LYS A 102 8.48 -7.05 -7.55
C LYS A 102 9.35 -8.12 -6.91
N SER A 103 9.87 -8.97 -7.75
CA SER A 103 10.81 -9.99 -7.30
C SER A 103 12.24 -9.71 -7.75
#